data_60193e6dd172612f61dd533cff154d45
#
_entry.id   60193e6dd172612f61dd533cff154d45
#
_cell.length_a   1.000
_cell.length_b   1.000
_cell.length_c   1.000
_cell.angle_alpha   90.00
_cell.angle_beta   90.00
_cell.angle_gamma   90.00
#
_symmetry.space_group_name_H-M   'P 1'
#
loop_
_entity.id
_entity.type
_entity.pdbx_description
1 polymer ?
#
loop_
_entity_poly.entity_id
_entity_poly.type
_entity_poly.pdbx_seq_one_letter_code
_entity_poly.pdbx_strand_id
1 'polypeptide(L)'
;MTPPPAPHGQPLRSPRAELRALWTLALPAIAAQLAQFSMKVIDTLMAGRLGSDALAAVGVGGSVWMPLAIGSMGVLFSVSPSIAQAWGAGDRGECRRIGNDGVWLAGGMALVLLALLQVAPLLMRGCGVEERLIPPALSYLRATSLGVPAWMLFVVLRGVCDGAGQTRPILFASLLGSVVNVVGNAALMFGWWGFPRLGVVGCGLATAFAQWSMAGWLVGWLAWQGRRGLVAPPALGPPRAAGVWHLLQVGVPIAVSLFLEVSCFAFSGLFIGRLGATAVAANQIALNLASLTYMVPLGISLALCVRVGQWVGAGQPRQARLVGLLGMGACVAVMVLAAGAFLLFPVPIARLYTDSPEVIEATCELLGLAGLFQLFDGLQCAAGAALRGLKQTRLAMVVTLLAYWVVGLPLGLWLGLGRGWGAAGFWAAFIASLAIAGFALAFRFLRAIDQWPAAPASEAPALSASVPP
;
A
#
# COMPACT_ATOMS: atom_id res chain seq x y z
N MET A 1 -26.02 3.68 -5.14
CA MET A 1 -25.66 4.89 -4.37
C MET A 1 -24.80 5.76 -5.25
N THR A 2 -25.22 6.98 -5.52
CA THR A 2 -24.45 7.98 -6.25
C THR A 2 -23.16 8.29 -5.50
N PRO A 3 -22.02 8.50 -6.19
CA PRO A 3 -20.80 8.98 -5.56
C PRO A 3 -21.08 10.26 -4.80
N PRO A 4 -20.44 10.50 -3.65
CA PRO A 4 -20.54 11.79 -3.00
C PRO A 4 -20.18 12.87 -4.02
N PRO A 5 -20.99 13.94 -4.15
CA PRO A 5 -20.71 14.99 -5.11
C PRO A 5 -19.30 15.57 -4.85
N ALA A 6 -18.63 16.01 -5.91
CA ALA A 6 -17.37 16.71 -5.76
C ALA A 6 -17.55 17.89 -4.80
N PRO A 7 -16.58 18.15 -3.91
CA PRO A 7 -16.73 19.21 -2.90
C PRO A 7 -16.76 20.65 -3.46
N HIS A 8 -16.74 20.81 -4.76
CA HIS A 8 -16.82 22.12 -5.41
C HIS A 8 -18.16 22.79 -5.09
N GLY A 9 -18.11 23.97 -4.46
CA GLY A 9 -19.31 24.71 -4.05
C GLY A 9 -20.07 24.14 -2.83
N GLN A 10 -19.56 23.11 -2.16
CA GLN A 10 -20.17 22.59 -0.94
C GLN A 10 -19.85 23.46 0.28
N PRO A 11 -20.81 23.66 1.20
CA PRO A 11 -20.55 24.33 2.46
C PRO A 11 -19.50 23.56 3.29
N LEU A 12 -18.79 24.27 4.15
CA LEU A 12 -17.84 23.69 5.10
C LEU A 12 -18.52 22.57 5.90
N ARG A 13 -17.91 21.40 5.92
CA ARG A 13 -18.45 20.24 6.66
C ARG A 13 -18.01 20.29 8.11
N SER A 14 -18.89 19.86 9.01
CA SER A 14 -18.52 19.70 10.41
C SER A 14 -17.49 18.55 10.59
N PRO A 15 -16.67 18.57 11.66
CA PRO A 15 -15.70 17.50 11.93
C PRO A 15 -16.33 16.10 11.98
N ARG A 16 -17.53 16.00 12.54
CA ARG A 16 -18.27 14.71 12.60
C ARG A 16 -18.69 14.21 11.20
N ALA A 17 -19.10 15.12 10.32
CA ALA A 17 -19.48 14.78 8.94
C ALA A 17 -18.27 14.35 8.12
N GLU A 18 -17.13 15.01 8.31
CA GLU A 18 -15.87 14.62 7.65
C GLU A 18 -15.32 13.29 8.17
N LEU A 19 -15.36 13.07 9.47
CA LEU A 19 -14.95 11.79 10.05
C LEU A 19 -15.83 10.65 9.52
N ARG A 20 -17.15 10.86 9.42
CA ARG A 20 -18.06 9.88 8.81
C ARG A 20 -17.74 9.62 7.34
N ALA A 21 -17.45 10.68 6.57
CA ALA A 21 -17.05 10.55 5.17
C ALA A 21 -15.72 9.80 5.02
N LEU A 22 -14.73 10.08 5.87
CA LEU A 22 -13.46 9.37 5.91
C LEU A 22 -13.66 7.87 6.17
N TRP A 23 -14.44 7.49 7.19
CA TRP A 23 -14.73 6.09 7.51
C TRP A 23 -15.53 5.37 6.42
N THR A 24 -16.43 6.07 5.73
CA THR A 24 -17.18 5.49 4.60
C THR A 24 -16.27 5.05 3.45
N LEU A 25 -15.15 5.76 3.25
CA LEU A 25 -14.13 5.40 2.26
C LEU A 25 -13.10 4.41 2.86
N ALA A 26 -12.73 4.58 4.11
CA ALA A 26 -11.69 3.80 4.76
C ALA A 26 -12.12 2.34 5.00
N LEU A 27 -13.34 2.08 5.47
CA LEU A 27 -13.78 0.71 5.77
C LEU A 27 -13.70 -0.24 4.56
N PRO A 28 -14.22 0.11 3.36
CA PRO A 28 -14.04 -0.76 2.19
C PRO A 28 -12.56 -0.86 1.75
N ALA A 29 -11.76 0.21 1.93
CA ALA A 29 -10.34 0.19 1.62
C ALA A 29 -9.56 -0.74 2.56
N ILE A 30 -9.84 -0.70 3.87
CA ILE A 30 -9.29 -1.63 4.88
C ILE A 30 -9.63 -3.08 4.51
N ALA A 31 -10.90 -3.36 4.24
CA ALA A 31 -11.34 -4.70 3.87
C ALA A 31 -10.66 -5.20 2.57
N ALA A 32 -10.46 -4.31 1.59
CA ALA A 32 -9.73 -4.63 0.38
C ALA A 32 -8.24 -4.94 0.66
N GLN A 33 -7.59 -4.18 1.56
CA GLN A 33 -6.20 -4.44 1.96
C GLN A 33 -6.07 -5.78 2.71
N LEU A 34 -6.97 -6.07 3.63
CA LEU A 34 -7.01 -7.35 4.34
C LEU A 34 -7.24 -8.53 3.37
N ALA A 35 -8.15 -8.38 2.39
CA ALA A 35 -8.38 -9.40 1.37
C ALA A 35 -7.11 -9.64 0.52
N GLN A 36 -6.40 -8.60 0.10
CA GLN A 36 -5.15 -8.74 -0.65
C GLN A 36 -4.02 -9.32 0.20
N PHE A 37 -3.93 -8.96 1.48
CA PHE A 37 -2.96 -9.54 2.39
C PHE A 37 -3.23 -11.02 2.64
N SER A 38 -4.51 -11.43 2.79
CA SER A 38 -4.89 -12.83 2.99
C SER A 38 -4.51 -13.72 1.80
N MET A 39 -4.55 -13.22 0.55
CA MET A 39 -4.09 -13.99 -0.61
C MET A 39 -2.64 -14.45 -0.43
N LYS A 40 -1.75 -13.54 0.00
CA LYS A 40 -0.33 -13.88 0.25
C LYS A 40 -0.18 -14.92 1.35
N VAL A 41 -0.96 -14.79 2.43
CA VAL A 41 -0.94 -15.76 3.54
C VAL A 41 -1.41 -17.13 3.05
N ILE A 42 -2.49 -17.17 2.28
CA ILE A 42 -3.06 -18.40 1.72
C ILE A 42 -2.07 -19.08 0.77
N ASP A 43 -1.44 -18.31 -0.14
CA ASP A 43 -0.40 -18.84 -1.05
C ASP A 43 0.72 -19.52 -0.26
N THR A 44 1.19 -18.89 0.82
CA THR A 44 2.25 -19.45 1.69
C THR A 44 1.78 -20.71 2.41
N LEU A 45 0.57 -20.72 2.99
CA LEU A 45 0.00 -21.89 3.68
C LEU A 45 -0.22 -23.06 2.73
N MET A 46 -0.72 -22.79 1.52
CA MET A 46 -0.95 -23.80 0.51
C MET A 46 0.37 -24.35 -0.04
N ALA A 47 1.40 -23.49 -0.23
CA ALA A 47 2.73 -23.94 -0.60
C ALA A 47 3.36 -24.85 0.47
N GLY A 48 3.17 -24.54 1.75
CA GLY A 48 3.62 -25.36 2.87
C GLY A 48 3.02 -26.77 2.86
N ARG A 49 1.76 -26.93 2.40
CA ARG A 49 1.11 -28.25 2.26
C ARG A 49 1.65 -29.08 1.09
N LEU A 50 2.33 -28.47 0.12
CA LEU A 50 3.02 -29.20 -0.95
C LEU A 50 4.38 -29.77 -0.51
N GLY A 51 4.95 -29.23 0.56
CA GLY A 51 6.25 -29.64 1.11
C GLY A 51 7.21 -28.45 1.28
N SER A 52 8.33 -28.75 1.96
CA SER A 52 9.35 -27.75 2.32
C SER A 52 9.97 -27.07 1.09
N ASP A 53 10.24 -27.82 0.03
CA ASP A 53 10.88 -27.29 -1.19
C ASP A 53 9.95 -26.33 -1.94
N ALA A 54 8.64 -26.63 -1.98
CA ALA A 54 7.64 -25.74 -2.56
C ALA A 54 7.51 -24.45 -1.77
N LEU A 55 7.46 -24.54 -0.44
CA LEU A 55 7.42 -23.38 0.46
C LEU A 55 8.68 -22.53 0.29
N ALA A 56 9.86 -23.16 0.24
CA ALA A 56 11.13 -22.45 0.02
C ALA A 56 11.17 -21.76 -1.34
N ALA A 57 10.69 -22.41 -2.40
CA ALA A 57 10.64 -21.84 -3.74
C ALA A 57 9.73 -20.61 -3.83
N VAL A 58 8.53 -20.66 -3.23
CA VAL A 58 7.61 -19.52 -3.15
C VAL A 58 8.20 -18.42 -2.28
N GLY A 59 8.87 -18.75 -1.18
CA GLY A 59 9.55 -17.80 -0.31
C GLY A 59 10.69 -17.06 -1.01
N VAL A 60 11.59 -17.79 -1.68
CA VAL A 60 12.70 -17.21 -2.46
C VAL A 60 12.17 -16.37 -3.62
N GLY A 61 11.19 -16.88 -4.38
CA GLY A 61 10.54 -16.13 -5.45
C GLY A 61 9.89 -14.85 -4.96
N GLY A 62 9.18 -14.92 -3.82
CA GLY A 62 8.56 -13.77 -3.17
C GLY A 62 9.54 -12.72 -2.71
N SER A 63 10.72 -13.12 -2.22
CA SER A 63 11.78 -12.19 -1.78
C SER A 63 12.39 -11.38 -2.93
N VAL A 64 12.44 -11.93 -4.14
CA VAL A 64 12.84 -11.19 -5.34
C VAL A 64 11.68 -10.35 -5.89
N TRP A 65 10.47 -10.92 -5.89
CA TRP A 65 9.28 -10.24 -6.39
C TRP A 65 8.94 -8.95 -5.62
N MET A 66 8.90 -9.01 -4.29
CA MET A 66 8.40 -7.91 -3.44
C MET A 66 9.09 -6.56 -3.68
N PRO A 67 10.43 -6.44 -3.64
CA PRO A 67 11.08 -5.14 -3.86
C PRO A 67 10.83 -4.57 -5.25
N LEU A 68 10.88 -5.43 -6.28
CA LEU A 68 10.65 -5.02 -7.67
C LEU A 68 9.20 -4.58 -7.89
N ALA A 69 8.26 -5.31 -7.30
CA ALA A 69 6.84 -5.02 -7.35
C ALA A 69 6.50 -3.71 -6.64
N ILE A 70 7.03 -3.48 -5.43
CA ILE A 70 6.80 -2.26 -4.65
C ILE A 70 7.36 -1.04 -5.38
N GLY A 71 8.57 -1.13 -5.94
CA GLY A 71 9.16 -0.07 -6.72
C GLY A 71 8.29 0.33 -7.92
N SER A 72 7.83 -0.65 -8.69
CA SER A 72 6.98 -0.40 -9.86
C SER A 72 5.59 0.13 -9.50
N MET A 73 4.95 -0.46 -8.49
CA MET A 73 3.63 -0.06 -7.99
C MET A 73 3.66 1.35 -7.38
N GLY A 74 4.73 1.68 -6.65
CA GLY A 74 4.88 2.97 -5.97
C GLY A 74 4.80 4.15 -6.94
N VAL A 75 5.32 3.99 -8.18
CA VAL A 75 5.21 5.02 -9.22
C VAL A 75 3.74 5.26 -9.58
N LEU A 76 2.93 4.19 -9.70
CA LEU A 76 1.52 4.26 -10.07
C LEU A 76 0.62 4.83 -8.97
N PHE A 77 1.08 4.87 -7.72
CA PHE A 77 0.36 5.52 -6.63
C PHE A 77 0.19 7.03 -6.80
N SER A 78 0.88 7.65 -7.77
CA SER A 78 0.66 9.05 -8.17
C SER A 78 -0.71 9.31 -8.81
N VAL A 79 -1.35 8.29 -9.37
CA VAL A 79 -2.64 8.42 -10.06
C VAL A 79 -3.75 8.83 -9.09
N SER A 80 -3.85 8.21 -7.92
CA SER A 80 -4.91 8.47 -6.95
C SER A 80 -4.96 9.92 -6.46
N PRO A 81 -3.87 10.54 -5.96
CA PRO A 81 -3.89 11.96 -5.55
C PRO A 81 -4.11 12.92 -6.73
N SER A 82 -3.62 12.55 -7.94
CA SER A 82 -3.83 13.38 -9.13
C SER A 82 -5.29 13.40 -9.56
N ILE A 83 -5.94 12.25 -9.58
CA ILE A 83 -7.39 12.14 -9.82
C ILE A 83 -8.17 12.83 -8.71
N ALA A 84 -7.79 12.66 -7.43
CA ALA A 84 -8.49 13.27 -6.31
C ALA A 84 -8.53 14.80 -6.40
N GLN A 85 -7.41 15.45 -6.77
CA GLN A 85 -7.35 16.90 -6.97
C GLN A 85 -8.21 17.34 -8.16
N ALA A 86 -8.10 16.67 -9.32
CA ALA A 86 -8.91 16.98 -10.50
C ALA A 86 -10.41 16.78 -10.23
N TRP A 87 -10.74 15.73 -9.47
CA TRP A 87 -12.12 15.44 -9.05
C TRP A 87 -12.66 16.52 -8.10
N GLY A 88 -11.82 16.97 -7.15
CA GLY A 88 -12.15 18.08 -6.24
C GLY A 88 -12.37 19.39 -6.96
N ALA A 89 -11.59 19.67 -7.99
CA ALA A 89 -11.74 20.84 -8.88
C ALA A 89 -12.97 20.76 -9.80
N GLY A 90 -13.66 19.61 -9.86
CA GLY A 90 -14.79 19.41 -10.77
C GLY A 90 -14.40 19.08 -12.21
N ASP A 91 -13.10 19.00 -12.53
CA ASP A 91 -12.59 18.73 -13.88
C ASP A 91 -12.62 17.24 -14.20
N ARG A 92 -13.76 16.78 -14.72
CA ARG A 92 -13.96 15.37 -15.15
C ARG A 92 -13.13 15.05 -16.40
N GLY A 93 -12.86 16.04 -17.23
CA GLY A 93 -12.03 15.89 -18.42
C GLY A 93 -10.59 15.54 -18.05
N GLU A 94 -10.02 16.28 -17.08
CA GLU A 94 -8.67 16.02 -16.59
C GLU A 94 -8.58 14.68 -15.84
N CYS A 95 -9.60 14.29 -15.04
CA CYS A 95 -9.65 12.96 -14.44
C CYS A 95 -9.50 11.85 -15.50
N ARG A 96 -10.21 12.00 -16.63
CA ARG A 96 -10.15 11.03 -17.73
C ARG A 96 -8.78 11.00 -18.42
N ARG A 97 -8.15 12.17 -18.60
CA ARG A 97 -6.80 12.28 -19.19
C ARG A 97 -5.74 11.68 -18.26
N ILE A 98 -5.78 12.00 -16.96
CA ILE A 98 -4.87 11.42 -15.95
C ILE A 98 -5.02 9.89 -15.92
N GLY A 99 -6.24 9.37 -15.97
CA GLY A 99 -6.51 7.94 -16.06
C GLY A 99 -5.87 7.30 -17.29
N ASN A 100 -5.98 7.95 -18.46
CA ASN A 100 -5.35 7.49 -19.70
C ASN A 100 -3.81 7.49 -19.61
N ASP A 101 -3.22 8.60 -19.15
CA ASP A 101 -1.77 8.72 -18.96
C ASP A 101 -1.27 7.66 -17.96
N GLY A 102 -2.07 7.37 -16.90
CA GLY A 102 -1.82 6.31 -15.93
C GLY A 102 -1.82 4.91 -16.55
N VAL A 103 -2.74 4.60 -17.47
CA VAL A 103 -2.79 3.30 -18.16
C VAL A 103 -1.53 3.09 -19.03
N TRP A 104 -1.09 4.11 -19.74
CA TRP A 104 0.17 4.05 -20.50
C TRP A 104 1.38 3.89 -19.60
N LEU A 105 1.40 4.61 -18.47
CA LEU A 105 2.44 4.46 -17.45
C LEU A 105 2.44 3.05 -16.85
N ALA A 106 1.26 2.44 -16.61
CA ALA A 106 1.14 1.05 -16.16
C ALA A 106 1.74 0.07 -17.17
N GLY A 107 1.50 0.27 -18.48
CA GLY A 107 2.12 -0.52 -19.55
C GLY A 107 3.64 -0.41 -19.51
N GLY A 108 4.19 0.81 -19.40
CA GLY A 108 5.61 1.04 -19.27
C GLY A 108 6.21 0.38 -18.02
N MET A 109 5.56 0.53 -16.85
CA MET A 109 6.00 -0.10 -15.60
C MET A 109 5.90 -1.63 -15.65
N ALA A 110 4.90 -2.18 -16.33
CA ALA A 110 4.81 -3.63 -16.57
C ALA A 110 6.00 -4.13 -17.37
N LEU A 111 6.37 -3.44 -18.45
CA LEU A 111 7.55 -3.79 -19.26
C LEU A 111 8.84 -3.70 -18.45
N VAL A 112 9.01 -2.63 -17.64
CA VAL A 112 10.17 -2.48 -16.75
C VAL A 112 10.24 -3.63 -15.76
N LEU A 113 9.12 -3.96 -15.09
CA LEU A 113 9.10 -5.07 -14.11
C LEU A 113 9.39 -6.40 -14.79
N LEU A 114 8.81 -6.68 -15.96
CA LEU A 114 9.07 -7.91 -16.71
C LEU A 114 10.54 -8.01 -17.13
N ALA A 115 11.18 -6.90 -17.54
CA ALA A 115 12.60 -6.85 -17.84
C ALA A 115 13.48 -7.09 -16.61
N LEU A 116 13.14 -6.48 -15.47
CA LEU A 116 13.85 -6.67 -14.21
C LEU A 116 13.75 -8.12 -13.71
N LEU A 117 12.62 -8.79 -13.92
CA LEU A 117 12.46 -10.21 -13.56
C LEU A 117 13.38 -11.15 -14.36
N GLN A 118 13.89 -10.74 -15.53
CA GLN A 118 14.89 -11.53 -16.27
C GLN A 118 16.24 -11.59 -15.54
N VAL A 119 16.53 -10.62 -14.68
CA VAL A 119 17.74 -10.57 -13.86
C VAL A 119 17.62 -11.41 -12.58
N ALA A 120 16.42 -11.93 -12.27
CA ALA A 120 16.16 -12.72 -11.06
C ALA A 120 17.13 -13.91 -10.87
N PRO A 121 17.50 -14.71 -11.91
CA PRO A 121 18.46 -15.80 -11.73
C PRO A 121 19.83 -15.33 -11.24
N LEU A 122 20.29 -14.19 -11.77
CA LEU A 122 21.58 -13.59 -11.37
C LEU A 122 21.52 -13.08 -9.92
N LEU A 123 20.41 -12.44 -9.54
CA LEU A 123 20.21 -11.98 -8.17
C LEU A 123 20.17 -13.14 -7.17
N MET A 124 19.46 -14.23 -7.48
CA MET A 124 19.39 -15.41 -6.62
C MET A 124 20.76 -16.05 -6.41
N ARG A 125 21.56 -16.23 -7.49
CA ARG A 125 22.90 -16.76 -7.39
C ARG A 125 23.84 -15.82 -6.63
N GLY A 126 23.76 -14.50 -6.90
CA GLY A 126 24.58 -13.50 -6.21
C GLY A 126 24.29 -13.40 -4.71
N CYS A 127 23.06 -13.72 -4.28
CA CYS A 127 22.68 -13.81 -2.88
C CYS A 127 22.97 -15.16 -2.21
N GLY A 128 23.58 -16.11 -2.93
CA GLY A 128 23.94 -17.43 -2.38
C GLY A 128 22.73 -18.37 -2.17
N VAL A 129 21.68 -18.20 -2.95
CA VAL A 129 20.51 -19.12 -2.92
C VAL A 129 20.97 -20.49 -3.44
N GLU A 130 20.57 -21.55 -2.73
CA GLU A 130 20.91 -22.91 -3.08
C GLU A 130 20.43 -23.27 -4.50
N GLU A 131 21.33 -23.78 -5.34
CA GLU A 131 21.09 -24.02 -6.78
C GLU A 131 19.84 -24.89 -7.03
N ARG A 132 19.51 -25.84 -6.15
CA ARG A 132 18.30 -26.68 -6.26
C ARG A 132 16.99 -25.90 -6.13
N LEU A 133 16.98 -24.74 -5.44
CA LEU A 133 15.78 -23.92 -5.22
C LEU A 133 15.56 -22.91 -6.34
N ILE A 134 16.60 -22.60 -7.12
CA ILE A 134 16.52 -21.59 -8.19
C ILE A 134 15.52 -22.00 -9.29
N PRO A 135 15.55 -23.20 -9.88
CA PRO A 135 14.62 -23.55 -10.95
C PRO A 135 13.14 -23.51 -10.53
N PRO A 136 12.71 -24.06 -9.37
CA PRO A 136 11.31 -23.96 -8.95
C PRO A 136 10.89 -22.53 -8.61
N ALA A 137 11.78 -21.71 -7.99
CA ALA A 137 11.51 -20.29 -7.72
C ALA A 137 11.35 -19.47 -9.01
N LEU A 138 12.17 -19.71 -10.02
CA LEU A 138 12.03 -19.08 -11.35
C LEU A 138 10.76 -19.52 -12.06
N SER A 139 10.38 -20.78 -11.96
CA SER A 139 9.13 -21.29 -12.54
C SER A 139 7.92 -20.60 -11.91
N TYR A 140 7.92 -20.40 -10.59
CA TYR A 140 6.93 -19.59 -9.87
C TYR A 140 6.90 -18.14 -10.38
N LEU A 141 8.07 -17.47 -10.45
CA LEU A 141 8.18 -16.09 -10.91
C LEU A 141 7.70 -15.91 -12.35
N ARG A 142 8.06 -16.84 -13.26
CA ARG A 142 7.60 -16.81 -14.65
C ARG A 142 6.08 -16.96 -14.73
N ALA A 143 5.49 -17.87 -13.96
CA ALA A 143 4.05 -18.03 -13.92
C ALA A 143 3.34 -16.77 -13.37
N THR A 144 3.85 -16.21 -12.26
CA THR A 144 3.30 -14.98 -11.67
C THR A 144 3.48 -13.77 -12.61
N SER A 145 4.56 -13.73 -13.41
CA SER A 145 4.83 -12.62 -14.34
C SER A 145 3.77 -12.44 -15.42
N LEU A 146 3.01 -13.48 -15.74
CA LEU A 146 1.87 -13.40 -16.66
C LEU A 146 0.75 -12.48 -16.11
N GLY A 147 0.70 -12.28 -14.80
CA GLY A 147 -0.24 -11.37 -14.16
C GLY A 147 0.23 -9.92 -14.08
N VAL A 148 1.53 -9.63 -14.34
CA VAL A 148 2.12 -8.28 -14.17
C VAL A 148 1.33 -7.20 -14.92
N PRO A 149 0.99 -7.35 -16.22
CA PRO A 149 0.25 -6.31 -16.92
C PRO A 149 -1.12 -6.03 -16.30
N ALA A 150 -1.82 -7.09 -15.89
CA ALA A 150 -3.11 -6.97 -15.22
C ALA A 150 -3.01 -6.31 -13.85
N TRP A 151 -1.96 -6.65 -13.08
CA TRP A 151 -1.73 -6.04 -11.77
C TRP A 151 -1.40 -4.55 -11.88
N MET A 152 -0.53 -4.14 -12.80
CA MET A 152 -0.24 -2.72 -13.04
C MET A 152 -1.48 -1.95 -13.50
N LEU A 153 -2.27 -2.55 -14.39
CA LEU A 153 -3.55 -1.97 -14.80
C LEU A 153 -4.51 -1.85 -13.61
N PHE A 154 -4.63 -2.90 -12.78
CA PHE A 154 -5.45 -2.87 -11.58
C PHE A 154 -5.06 -1.72 -10.64
N VAL A 155 -3.76 -1.48 -10.40
CA VAL A 155 -3.26 -0.40 -9.53
C VAL A 155 -3.70 0.97 -10.06
N VAL A 156 -3.62 1.20 -11.37
CA VAL A 156 -4.08 2.46 -11.99
C VAL A 156 -5.59 2.61 -11.89
N LEU A 157 -6.36 1.59 -12.27
CA LEU A 157 -7.82 1.65 -12.22
C LEU A 157 -8.34 1.80 -10.79
N ARG A 158 -7.66 1.16 -9.82
CA ARG A 158 -7.87 1.41 -8.39
C ARG A 158 -7.62 2.88 -8.07
N GLY A 159 -6.50 3.47 -8.53
CA GLY A 159 -6.20 4.88 -8.33
C GLY A 159 -7.26 5.82 -8.89
N VAL A 160 -7.85 5.49 -10.03
CA VAL A 160 -9.00 6.21 -10.62
C VAL A 160 -10.24 6.10 -9.72
N CYS A 161 -10.56 4.89 -9.25
CA CYS A 161 -11.69 4.67 -8.35
C CYS A 161 -11.49 5.36 -7.01
N ASP A 162 -10.31 5.20 -6.39
CA ASP A 162 -9.96 5.83 -5.11
C ASP A 162 -10.06 7.35 -5.23
N GLY A 163 -9.41 7.97 -6.23
CA GLY A 163 -9.43 9.42 -6.44
C GLY A 163 -10.83 10.00 -6.64
N ALA A 164 -11.72 9.24 -7.28
CA ALA A 164 -13.14 9.58 -7.41
C ALA A 164 -13.97 9.30 -6.14
N GLY A 165 -13.37 8.78 -5.07
CA GLY A 165 -14.08 8.42 -3.83
C GLY A 165 -14.92 7.14 -3.93
N GLN A 166 -14.55 6.21 -4.80
CA GLN A 166 -15.27 4.96 -5.08
C GLN A 166 -14.45 3.76 -4.61
N THR A 167 -14.45 3.47 -3.31
CA THR A 167 -13.65 2.37 -2.72
C THR A 167 -14.35 1.00 -2.75
N ARG A 168 -15.69 0.96 -2.84
CA ARG A 168 -16.46 -0.30 -2.87
C ARG A 168 -16.12 -1.22 -4.04
N PRO A 169 -16.02 -0.76 -5.32
CA PRO A 169 -15.66 -1.64 -6.42
C PRO A 169 -14.28 -2.27 -6.26
N ILE A 170 -13.36 -1.59 -5.56
CA ILE A 170 -12.03 -2.11 -5.23
C ILE A 170 -12.14 -3.25 -4.22
N LEU A 171 -13.01 -3.12 -3.21
CA LEU A 171 -13.30 -4.20 -2.27
C LEU A 171 -13.82 -5.45 -3.01
N PHE A 172 -14.81 -5.29 -3.88
CA PHE A 172 -15.36 -6.42 -4.64
C PHE A 172 -14.32 -7.04 -5.57
N ALA A 173 -13.48 -6.23 -6.24
CA ALA A 173 -12.35 -6.72 -7.02
C ALA A 173 -11.38 -7.55 -6.17
N SER A 174 -11.03 -7.07 -4.97
CA SER A 174 -10.09 -7.76 -4.08
C SER A 174 -10.68 -9.06 -3.54
N LEU A 175 -11.96 -9.08 -3.18
CA LEU A 175 -12.66 -10.31 -2.76
C LEU A 175 -12.74 -11.32 -3.91
N LEU A 176 -13.10 -10.88 -5.12
CA LEU A 176 -13.10 -11.73 -6.31
C LEU A 176 -11.71 -12.32 -6.55
N GLY A 177 -10.66 -11.48 -6.51
CA GLY A 177 -9.28 -11.93 -6.64
C GLY A 177 -8.90 -12.97 -5.60
N SER A 178 -9.29 -12.78 -4.32
CA SER A 178 -9.03 -13.74 -3.25
C SER A 178 -9.72 -15.08 -3.51
N VAL A 179 -10.97 -15.07 -3.94
CA VAL A 179 -11.70 -16.31 -4.29
C VAL A 179 -11.05 -17.01 -5.48
N VAL A 180 -10.74 -16.27 -6.55
CA VAL A 180 -10.07 -16.83 -7.75
C VAL A 180 -8.69 -17.40 -7.40
N ASN A 181 -7.94 -16.74 -6.52
CA ASN A 181 -6.64 -17.22 -6.05
C ASN A 181 -6.77 -18.55 -5.27
N VAL A 182 -7.68 -18.64 -4.30
CA VAL A 182 -7.90 -19.84 -3.50
C VAL A 182 -8.36 -21.02 -4.39
N VAL A 183 -9.35 -20.78 -5.23
CA VAL A 183 -9.88 -21.79 -6.16
C VAL A 183 -8.81 -22.19 -7.20
N GLY A 184 -8.10 -21.21 -7.73
CA GLY A 184 -6.99 -21.42 -8.66
C GLY A 184 -5.85 -22.24 -8.06
N ASN A 185 -5.47 -21.95 -6.81
CA ASN A 185 -4.49 -22.74 -6.07
C ASN A 185 -4.99 -24.18 -5.86
N ALA A 186 -6.24 -24.37 -5.45
CA ALA A 186 -6.81 -25.71 -5.28
C ALA A 186 -6.81 -26.49 -6.60
N ALA A 187 -7.19 -25.89 -7.71
CA ALA A 187 -7.23 -26.50 -9.02
C ALA A 187 -5.82 -26.77 -9.58
N LEU A 188 -4.98 -25.73 -9.65
CA LEU A 188 -3.71 -25.81 -10.39
C LEU A 188 -2.53 -26.27 -9.55
N MET A 189 -2.54 -25.98 -8.25
CA MET A 189 -1.46 -26.35 -7.35
C MET A 189 -1.59 -27.82 -6.88
N PHE A 190 -2.82 -28.23 -6.52
CA PHE A 190 -3.10 -29.59 -6.04
C PHE A 190 -3.71 -30.52 -7.08
N GLY A 191 -4.19 -30.00 -8.21
CA GLY A 191 -4.81 -30.81 -9.26
C GLY A 191 -6.26 -31.22 -8.95
N TRP A 192 -7.00 -30.45 -8.14
CA TRP A 192 -8.41 -30.72 -7.84
C TRP A 192 -9.27 -30.55 -9.09
N TRP A 193 -10.41 -31.22 -9.10
CA TRP A 193 -11.40 -31.19 -10.21
C TRP A 193 -10.86 -31.68 -11.55
N GLY A 194 -9.81 -32.53 -11.57
CA GLY A 194 -9.24 -33.08 -12.81
C GLY A 194 -8.23 -32.19 -13.53
N PHE A 195 -7.84 -31.07 -12.93
CA PHE A 195 -6.76 -30.22 -13.44
C PHE A 195 -5.38 -30.88 -13.24
N PRO A 196 -4.39 -30.57 -14.10
CA PRO A 196 -3.02 -31.05 -13.89
C PRO A 196 -2.42 -30.47 -12.60
N ARG A 197 -1.73 -31.31 -11.82
CA ARG A 197 -1.02 -30.89 -10.62
C ARG A 197 0.28 -30.16 -11.00
N LEU A 198 0.26 -28.82 -11.04
CA LEU A 198 1.39 -27.98 -11.44
C LEU A 198 2.27 -27.52 -10.27
N GLY A 199 1.90 -27.83 -9.02
CA GLY A 199 2.68 -27.44 -7.84
C GLY A 199 2.90 -25.93 -7.74
N VAL A 200 4.16 -25.51 -7.61
CA VAL A 200 4.56 -24.10 -7.45
C VAL A 200 4.19 -23.24 -8.66
N VAL A 201 4.24 -23.80 -9.87
CA VAL A 201 3.80 -23.10 -11.10
C VAL A 201 2.31 -22.81 -11.02
N GLY A 202 1.52 -23.76 -10.49
CA GLY A 202 0.08 -23.59 -10.26
C GLY A 202 -0.22 -22.42 -9.33
N CYS A 203 0.57 -22.21 -8.28
CA CYS A 203 0.46 -21.06 -7.38
C CYS A 203 0.68 -19.72 -8.13
N GLY A 204 1.73 -19.63 -8.94
CA GLY A 204 2.01 -18.46 -9.76
C GLY A 204 0.90 -18.15 -10.78
N LEU A 205 0.37 -19.18 -11.44
CA LEU A 205 -0.75 -19.04 -12.38
C LEU A 205 -2.05 -18.60 -11.69
N ALA A 206 -2.36 -19.19 -10.52
CA ALA A 206 -3.53 -18.79 -9.73
C ALA A 206 -3.48 -17.30 -9.34
N THR A 207 -2.30 -16.83 -8.91
CA THR A 207 -2.05 -15.41 -8.63
C THR A 207 -2.23 -14.55 -9.89
N ALA A 208 -1.72 -14.99 -11.05
CA ALA A 208 -1.90 -14.29 -12.32
C ALA A 208 -3.39 -14.20 -12.71
N PHE A 209 -4.15 -15.29 -12.61
CA PHE A 209 -5.60 -15.29 -12.86
C PHE A 209 -6.37 -14.39 -11.91
N ALA A 210 -6.00 -14.36 -10.62
CA ALA A 210 -6.57 -13.45 -9.65
C ALA A 210 -6.35 -11.98 -10.06
N GLN A 211 -5.14 -11.62 -10.50
CA GLN A 211 -4.80 -10.26 -10.96
C GLN A 211 -5.60 -9.86 -12.20
N TRP A 212 -5.75 -10.76 -13.18
CA TRP A 212 -6.58 -10.52 -14.36
C TRP A 212 -8.06 -10.38 -14.02
N SER A 213 -8.59 -11.17 -13.09
CA SER A 213 -9.97 -11.06 -12.63
C SER A 213 -10.25 -9.73 -11.92
N MET A 214 -9.31 -9.26 -11.08
CA MET A 214 -9.40 -7.97 -10.40
C MET A 214 -9.38 -6.80 -11.40
N ALA A 215 -8.45 -6.81 -12.35
CA ALA A 215 -8.37 -5.80 -13.39
C ALA A 215 -9.63 -5.80 -14.28
N GLY A 216 -10.06 -6.98 -14.73
CA GLY A 216 -11.27 -7.15 -15.54
C GLY A 216 -12.55 -6.66 -14.86
N TRP A 217 -12.69 -6.93 -13.56
CA TRP A 217 -13.79 -6.39 -12.75
C TRP A 217 -13.82 -4.87 -12.76
N LEU A 218 -12.67 -4.20 -12.50
CA LEU A 218 -12.60 -2.73 -12.49
C LEU A 218 -12.81 -2.13 -13.87
N VAL A 219 -12.29 -2.74 -14.93
CA VAL A 219 -12.57 -2.32 -16.33
C VAL A 219 -14.07 -2.38 -16.61
N GLY A 220 -14.71 -3.51 -16.31
CA GLY A 220 -16.16 -3.67 -16.52
C GLY A 220 -16.99 -2.69 -15.71
N TRP A 221 -16.61 -2.48 -14.44
CA TRP A 221 -17.29 -1.53 -13.55
C TRP A 221 -17.14 -0.08 -14.03
N LEU A 222 -15.94 0.35 -14.41
CA LEU A 222 -15.69 1.70 -14.92
C LEU A 222 -16.40 1.92 -16.28
N ALA A 223 -16.43 0.92 -17.16
CA ALA A 223 -17.18 1.00 -18.40
C ALA A 223 -18.70 1.17 -18.17
N TRP A 224 -19.24 0.44 -17.19
CA TRP A 224 -20.65 0.57 -16.80
C TRP A 224 -20.96 1.93 -16.19
N GLN A 225 -20.09 2.46 -15.32
CA GLN A 225 -20.22 3.80 -14.73
C GLN A 225 -20.08 4.91 -15.79
N GLY A 226 -19.19 4.73 -16.75
CA GLY A 226 -19.01 5.66 -17.87
C GLY A 226 -20.28 5.82 -18.71
N ARG A 227 -21.02 4.71 -18.96
CA ARG A 227 -22.32 4.76 -19.64
C ARG A 227 -23.39 5.54 -18.86
N ARG A 228 -23.22 5.66 -17.54
CA ARG A 228 -24.11 6.43 -16.66
C ARG A 228 -23.65 7.87 -16.41
N GLY A 229 -22.53 8.30 -17.02
CA GLY A 229 -21.97 9.64 -16.86
C GLY A 229 -21.41 9.95 -15.47
N LEU A 230 -21.24 8.92 -14.60
CA LEU A 230 -20.85 9.12 -13.20
C LEU A 230 -19.34 9.17 -13.01
N VAL A 231 -18.61 8.19 -13.53
CA VAL A 231 -17.14 8.16 -13.57
C VAL A 231 -16.73 7.74 -14.98
N ALA A 232 -16.04 8.62 -15.70
CA ALA A 232 -15.60 8.28 -17.04
C ALA A 232 -14.43 7.30 -16.99
N PRO A 233 -14.48 6.17 -17.75
CA PRO A 233 -13.32 5.30 -17.91
C PRO A 233 -12.17 6.09 -18.55
N PRO A 234 -10.90 5.67 -18.33
CA PRO A 234 -9.77 6.24 -19.06
C PRO A 234 -10.06 6.25 -20.58
N ALA A 235 -9.80 7.36 -21.23
CA ALA A 235 -9.89 7.40 -22.69
C ALA A 235 -8.69 6.67 -23.25
N LEU A 236 -8.91 5.64 -24.06
CA LEU A 236 -7.83 4.95 -24.79
C LEU A 236 -7.37 5.84 -25.96
N GLY A 237 -6.70 6.94 -25.63
CA GLY A 237 -6.06 7.84 -26.59
C GLY A 237 -4.53 7.80 -26.44
N PRO A 238 -3.78 8.50 -27.30
CA PRO A 238 -2.34 8.61 -27.13
C PRO A 238 -1.99 9.27 -25.81
N PRO A 239 -0.89 8.85 -25.14
CA PRO A 239 -0.46 9.44 -23.87
C PRO A 239 0.01 10.88 -24.07
N ARG A 240 -0.26 11.72 -23.09
CA ARG A 240 0.33 13.06 -23.05
C ARG A 240 1.70 12.96 -22.36
N ALA A 241 2.77 13.23 -23.09
CA ALA A 241 4.13 13.18 -22.52
C ALA A 241 4.25 14.01 -21.23
N ALA A 242 3.67 15.22 -21.22
CA ALA A 242 3.64 16.07 -20.02
C ALA A 242 2.83 15.46 -18.86
N GLY A 243 1.72 14.77 -19.14
CA GLY A 243 0.91 14.10 -18.13
C GLY A 243 1.63 12.90 -17.52
N VAL A 244 2.21 12.05 -18.35
CA VAL A 244 3.05 10.91 -17.90
C VAL A 244 4.24 11.40 -17.07
N TRP A 245 4.92 12.46 -17.54
CA TRP A 245 6.04 13.07 -16.81
C TRP A 245 5.61 13.62 -15.44
N HIS A 246 4.44 14.28 -15.37
CA HIS A 246 3.90 14.74 -14.09
C HIS A 246 3.61 13.58 -13.12
N LEU A 247 3.02 12.48 -13.62
CA LEU A 247 2.80 11.28 -12.80
C LEU A 247 4.12 10.67 -12.31
N LEU A 248 5.17 10.64 -13.15
CA LEU A 248 6.51 10.21 -12.76
C LEU A 248 7.12 11.10 -11.67
N GLN A 249 7.01 12.43 -11.82
CA GLN A 249 7.54 13.38 -10.83
C GLN A 249 6.91 13.20 -9.43
N VAL A 250 5.64 12.82 -9.36
CA VAL A 250 4.95 12.52 -8.11
C VAL A 250 5.22 11.08 -7.65
N GLY A 251 5.22 10.14 -8.58
CA GLY A 251 5.26 8.70 -8.29
C GLY A 251 6.64 8.16 -7.95
N VAL A 252 7.70 8.63 -8.63
CA VAL A 252 9.06 8.16 -8.35
C VAL A 252 9.47 8.42 -6.89
N PRO A 253 9.25 9.62 -6.31
CA PRO A 253 9.52 9.82 -4.90
C PRO A 253 8.70 8.91 -3.97
N ILE A 254 7.45 8.56 -4.33
CA ILE A 254 6.63 7.60 -3.57
C ILE A 254 7.28 6.21 -3.63
N ALA A 255 7.65 5.75 -4.84
CA ALA A 255 8.29 4.47 -5.04
C ALA A 255 9.61 4.35 -4.27
N VAL A 256 10.44 5.38 -4.32
CA VAL A 256 11.71 5.44 -3.58
C VAL A 256 11.46 5.40 -2.07
N SER A 257 10.48 6.16 -1.55
CA SER A 257 10.14 6.14 -0.13
C SER A 257 9.75 4.73 0.35
N LEU A 258 8.86 4.06 -0.39
CA LEU A 258 8.42 2.70 -0.07
C LEU A 258 9.58 1.69 -0.16
N PHE A 259 10.44 1.84 -1.17
CA PHE A 259 11.62 0.99 -1.32
C PHE A 259 12.61 1.17 -0.17
N LEU A 260 12.89 2.41 0.23
CA LEU A 260 13.77 2.74 1.35
C LEU A 260 13.25 2.16 2.67
N GLU A 261 11.95 2.24 2.90
CA GLU A 261 11.30 1.68 4.10
C GLU A 261 11.43 0.15 4.13
N VAL A 262 10.97 -0.53 3.08
CA VAL A 262 11.00 -2.00 3.01
C VAL A 262 12.44 -2.53 3.03
N SER A 263 13.37 -1.87 2.34
CA SER A 263 14.77 -2.28 2.32
C SER A 263 15.44 -2.12 3.70
N CYS A 264 15.12 -1.07 4.46
CA CYS A 264 15.64 -0.91 5.82
C CYS A 264 15.22 -2.08 6.73
N PHE A 265 13.94 -2.49 6.68
CA PHE A 265 13.46 -3.67 7.42
C PHE A 265 14.15 -4.96 6.97
N ALA A 266 14.33 -5.14 5.65
CA ALA A 266 15.00 -6.32 5.10
C ALA A 266 16.48 -6.38 5.53
N PHE A 267 17.22 -5.27 5.44
CA PHE A 267 18.61 -5.19 5.90
C PHE A 267 18.72 -5.46 7.40
N SER A 268 17.86 -4.88 8.21
CA SER A 268 17.83 -5.14 9.66
C SER A 268 17.57 -6.62 9.96
N GLY A 269 16.67 -7.27 9.21
CA GLY A 269 16.42 -8.71 9.30
C GLY A 269 17.66 -9.58 9.03
N LEU A 270 18.53 -9.16 8.08
CA LEU A 270 19.81 -9.85 7.81
C LEU A 270 20.76 -9.78 9.01
N PHE A 271 20.83 -8.64 9.69
CA PHE A 271 21.67 -8.51 10.89
C PHE A 271 21.08 -9.26 12.08
N ILE A 272 19.76 -9.25 12.26
CA ILE A 272 19.07 -10.06 13.28
C ILE A 272 19.33 -11.55 13.03
N GLY A 273 19.49 -11.97 11.75
CA GLY A 273 19.86 -13.33 11.38
C GLY A 273 21.16 -13.84 12.03
N ARG A 274 22.09 -12.93 12.37
CA ARG A 274 23.35 -13.28 13.07
C ARG A 274 23.17 -13.55 14.57
N LEU A 275 22.01 -13.22 15.13
CA LEU A 275 21.71 -13.37 16.56
C LEU A 275 21.16 -14.78 16.89
N GLY A 276 20.93 -15.62 15.89
CA GLY A 276 20.46 -16.99 16.07
C GLY A 276 19.00 -17.22 15.70
N ALA A 277 18.59 -18.48 15.67
CA ALA A 277 17.27 -18.90 15.17
C ALA A 277 16.10 -18.35 16.00
N THR A 278 16.23 -18.32 17.32
CA THR A 278 15.21 -17.82 18.26
C THR A 278 14.90 -16.34 18.00
N ALA A 279 15.96 -15.51 17.82
CA ALA A 279 15.79 -14.09 17.53
C ALA A 279 15.12 -13.85 16.16
N VAL A 280 15.50 -14.64 15.15
CA VAL A 280 14.87 -14.59 13.82
C VAL A 280 13.39 -14.97 13.90
N ALA A 281 13.06 -16.07 14.58
CA ALA A 281 11.69 -16.53 14.72
C ALA A 281 10.82 -15.48 15.43
N ALA A 282 11.28 -14.96 16.57
CA ALA A 282 10.58 -13.92 17.32
C ALA A 282 10.37 -12.64 16.48
N ASN A 283 11.41 -12.19 15.76
CA ASN A 283 11.34 -11.03 14.87
C ASN A 283 10.34 -11.24 13.72
N GLN A 284 10.29 -12.43 13.12
CA GLN A 284 9.33 -12.76 12.06
C GLN A 284 7.89 -12.74 12.56
N ILE A 285 7.64 -13.27 13.76
CA ILE A 285 6.32 -13.24 14.40
C ILE A 285 5.91 -11.78 14.66
N ALA A 286 6.79 -10.98 15.27
CA ALA A 286 6.52 -9.57 15.57
C ALA A 286 6.25 -8.75 14.28
N LEU A 287 7.07 -8.92 13.22
CA LEU A 287 6.87 -8.26 11.92
C LEU A 287 5.58 -8.69 11.23
N ASN A 288 5.20 -9.96 11.33
CA ASN A 288 3.96 -10.47 10.73
C ASN A 288 2.74 -9.84 11.40
N LEU A 289 2.73 -9.79 12.72
CA LEU A 289 1.68 -9.15 13.52
C LEU A 289 1.60 -7.65 13.27
N ALA A 290 2.75 -6.95 13.22
CA ALA A 290 2.83 -5.55 12.87
C ALA A 290 2.28 -5.29 11.46
N SER A 291 2.64 -6.14 10.48
CA SER A 291 2.14 -6.02 9.10
C SER A 291 0.63 -6.24 8.99
N LEU A 292 0.07 -7.17 9.76
CA LEU A 292 -1.37 -7.42 9.77
C LEU A 292 -2.14 -6.22 10.32
N THR A 293 -1.71 -5.68 11.46
CA THR A 293 -2.35 -4.52 12.08
C THR A 293 -2.16 -3.25 11.24
N TYR A 294 -1.03 -3.12 10.53
CA TYR A 294 -0.75 -2.02 9.60
C TYR A 294 -1.75 -1.93 8.43
N MET A 295 -2.44 -3.02 8.07
CA MET A 295 -3.44 -2.97 6.98
C MET A 295 -4.59 -1.98 7.30
N VAL A 296 -4.90 -1.75 8.59
CA VAL A 296 -5.96 -0.84 9.00
C VAL A 296 -5.56 0.64 8.78
N PRO A 297 -4.45 1.16 9.34
CA PRO A 297 -4.01 2.53 9.05
C PRO A 297 -3.66 2.74 7.57
N LEU A 298 -3.18 1.72 6.87
CA LEU A 298 -2.97 1.82 5.43
C LEU A 298 -4.28 2.11 4.69
N GLY A 299 -5.37 1.41 5.02
CA GLY A 299 -6.69 1.67 4.43
C GLY A 299 -7.24 3.05 4.77
N ILE A 300 -7.07 3.51 6.03
CA ILE A 300 -7.45 4.87 6.45
C ILE A 300 -6.61 5.91 5.68
N SER A 301 -5.32 5.67 5.53
CA SER A 301 -4.37 6.56 4.84
C SER A 301 -4.69 6.73 3.35
N LEU A 302 -5.16 5.67 2.68
CA LEU A 302 -5.64 5.77 1.30
C LEU A 302 -6.85 6.70 1.20
N ALA A 303 -7.84 6.55 2.10
CA ALA A 303 -8.99 7.41 2.16
C ALA A 303 -8.61 8.86 2.52
N LEU A 304 -7.65 9.04 3.42
CA LEU A 304 -7.11 10.34 3.82
C LEU A 304 -6.44 11.07 2.65
N CYS A 305 -5.58 10.39 1.90
CA CYS A 305 -4.92 10.94 0.70
C CYS A 305 -5.97 11.48 -0.29
N VAL A 306 -7.01 10.70 -0.55
CA VAL A 306 -8.12 11.08 -1.45
C VAL A 306 -8.86 12.29 -0.93
N ARG A 307 -9.27 12.28 0.35
CA ARG A 307 -10.05 13.40 0.92
C ARG A 307 -9.27 14.71 0.96
N VAL A 308 -7.99 14.65 1.36
CA VAL A 308 -7.09 15.82 1.32
C VAL A 308 -6.96 16.33 -0.11
N GLY A 309 -6.70 15.45 -1.09
CA GLY A 309 -6.59 15.81 -2.49
C GLY A 309 -7.87 16.45 -3.03
N GLN A 310 -9.05 15.91 -2.71
CA GLN A 310 -10.34 16.47 -3.12
C GLN A 310 -10.59 17.86 -2.56
N TRP A 311 -10.30 18.12 -1.28
CA TRP A 311 -10.48 19.43 -0.67
C TRP A 311 -9.48 20.46 -1.18
N VAL A 312 -8.25 20.04 -1.44
CA VAL A 312 -7.23 20.89 -2.07
C VAL A 312 -7.63 21.26 -3.50
N GLY A 313 -8.10 20.28 -4.28
CA GLY A 313 -8.63 20.50 -5.61
C GLY A 313 -9.84 21.44 -5.64
N ALA A 314 -10.68 21.38 -4.60
CA ALA A 314 -11.83 22.28 -4.42
C ALA A 314 -11.43 23.69 -3.92
N GLY A 315 -10.13 23.98 -3.70
CA GLY A 315 -9.67 25.27 -3.20
C GLY A 315 -10.00 25.54 -1.73
N GLN A 316 -10.23 24.49 -0.92
CA GLN A 316 -10.61 24.59 0.49
C GLN A 316 -9.53 24.02 1.43
N PRO A 317 -8.39 24.71 1.61
CA PRO A 317 -7.27 24.22 2.41
C PRO A 317 -7.63 24.01 3.89
N ARG A 318 -8.55 24.82 4.45
CA ARG A 318 -9.02 24.63 5.84
C ARG A 318 -9.68 23.27 6.06
N GLN A 319 -10.50 22.81 5.10
CA GLN A 319 -11.11 21.48 5.17
C GLN A 319 -10.08 20.36 4.97
N ALA A 320 -9.13 20.55 4.05
CA ALA A 320 -8.02 19.60 3.86
C ALA A 320 -7.17 19.44 5.14
N ARG A 321 -6.92 20.56 5.86
CA ARG A 321 -6.24 20.53 7.16
C ARG A 321 -7.04 19.76 8.22
N LEU A 322 -8.34 20.04 8.32
CA LEU A 322 -9.23 19.34 9.25
C LEU A 322 -9.23 17.83 9.00
N VAL A 323 -9.42 17.42 7.76
CA VAL A 323 -9.40 16.00 7.36
C VAL A 323 -8.04 15.38 7.64
N GLY A 324 -6.94 16.11 7.37
CA GLY A 324 -5.59 15.66 7.68
C GLY A 324 -5.42 15.32 9.16
N LEU A 325 -5.82 16.22 10.04
CA LEU A 325 -5.76 16.03 11.50
C LEU A 325 -6.66 14.88 11.97
N LEU A 326 -7.90 14.82 11.48
CA LEU A 326 -8.83 13.73 11.81
C LEU A 326 -8.32 12.36 11.35
N GLY A 327 -7.72 12.28 10.15
CA GLY A 327 -7.16 11.05 9.62
C GLY A 327 -5.91 10.58 10.39
N MET A 328 -5.00 11.51 10.73
CA MET A 328 -3.85 11.20 11.58
C MET A 328 -4.31 10.73 12.97
N GLY A 329 -5.27 11.44 13.60
CA GLY A 329 -5.84 11.04 14.88
C GLY A 329 -6.52 9.68 14.83
N ALA A 330 -7.26 9.37 13.75
CA ALA A 330 -7.91 8.06 13.57
C ALA A 330 -6.89 6.93 13.42
N CYS A 331 -5.81 7.12 12.66
CA CYS A 331 -4.73 6.14 12.54
C CYS A 331 -4.04 5.89 13.89
N VAL A 332 -3.68 6.95 14.61
CA VAL A 332 -3.07 6.82 15.93
C VAL A 332 -4.01 6.11 16.91
N ALA A 333 -5.30 6.47 16.93
CA ALA A 333 -6.28 5.83 17.82
C ALA A 333 -6.39 4.31 17.57
N VAL A 334 -6.43 3.89 16.30
CA VAL A 334 -6.44 2.45 15.94
C VAL A 334 -5.13 1.78 16.38
N MET A 335 -3.99 2.45 16.22
CA MET A 335 -2.71 1.90 16.63
C MET A 335 -2.54 1.84 18.15
N VAL A 336 -3.16 2.74 18.91
CA VAL A 336 -3.25 2.64 20.38
C VAL A 336 -3.99 1.35 20.78
N LEU A 337 -5.08 1.01 20.09
CA LEU A 337 -5.81 -0.24 20.35
C LEU A 337 -4.97 -1.47 20.03
N ALA A 338 -4.26 -1.46 18.90
CA ALA A 338 -3.36 -2.55 18.51
C ALA A 338 -2.18 -2.70 19.49
N ALA A 339 -1.57 -1.58 19.90
CA ALA A 339 -0.53 -1.55 20.93
C ALA A 339 -1.04 -2.09 22.26
N GLY A 340 -2.24 -1.69 22.67
CA GLY A 340 -2.90 -2.22 23.86
C GLY A 340 -3.08 -3.74 23.80
N ALA A 341 -3.48 -4.28 22.66
CA ALA A 341 -3.61 -5.72 22.48
C ALA A 341 -2.25 -6.46 22.61
N PHE A 342 -1.18 -5.89 22.04
CA PHE A 342 0.16 -6.48 22.13
C PHE A 342 0.74 -6.43 23.55
N LEU A 343 0.44 -5.37 24.30
CA LEU A 343 0.92 -5.20 25.69
C LEU A 343 0.11 -6.04 26.69
N LEU A 344 -1.21 -6.16 26.48
CA LEU A 344 -2.09 -6.87 27.42
C LEU A 344 -2.13 -8.38 27.20
N PHE A 345 -1.94 -8.83 25.94
CA PHE A 345 -2.09 -10.22 25.55
C PHE A 345 -0.87 -10.78 24.77
N PRO A 346 0.40 -10.50 25.19
CA PRO A 346 1.57 -10.92 24.41
C PRO A 346 1.70 -12.45 24.33
N VAL A 347 1.53 -13.16 25.45
CA VAL A 347 1.66 -14.62 25.51
C VAL A 347 0.59 -15.35 24.69
N PRO A 348 -0.71 -15.06 24.82
CA PRO A 348 -1.74 -15.65 23.95
C PRO A 348 -1.47 -15.43 22.46
N ILE A 349 -1.03 -14.22 22.09
CA ILE A 349 -0.72 -13.89 20.69
C ILE A 349 0.49 -14.68 20.18
N ALA A 350 1.58 -14.76 20.96
CA ALA A 350 2.77 -15.53 20.58
C ALA A 350 2.46 -17.02 20.41
N ARG A 351 1.62 -17.60 21.27
CA ARG A 351 1.18 -19.00 21.20
C ARG A 351 0.38 -19.36 19.96
N LEU A 352 -0.18 -18.39 19.23
CA LEU A 352 -0.82 -18.66 17.93
C LEU A 352 0.19 -19.06 16.84
N TYR A 353 1.48 -18.79 17.07
CA TYR A 353 2.54 -19.04 16.09
C TYR A 353 3.49 -20.18 16.48
N THR A 354 3.70 -20.41 17.79
CA THR A 354 4.70 -21.39 18.26
C THR A 354 4.38 -21.88 19.68
N ASP A 355 4.81 -23.11 19.96
CA ASP A 355 4.76 -23.71 21.29
C ASP A 355 6.12 -23.66 22.01
N SER A 356 7.20 -23.18 21.34
CA SER A 356 8.54 -23.09 21.93
C SER A 356 8.58 -21.98 23.00
N PRO A 357 8.87 -22.32 24.29
CA PRO A 357 8.90 -21.34 25.36
C PRO A 357 9.90 -20.20 25.12
N GLU A 358 11.09 -20.53 24.61
CA GLU A 358 12.15 -19.55 24.32
C GLU A 358 11.74 -18.53 23.25
N VAL A 359 11.05 -19.01 22.18
CA VAL A 359 10.54 -18.14 21.11
C VAL A 359 9.37 -17.29 21.62
N ILE A 360 8.50 -17.85 22.48
CA ILE A 360 7.39 -17.12 23.09
C ILE A 360 7.95 -15.96 23.96
N GLU A 361 8.93 -16.22 24.82
CA GLU A 361 9.54 -15.20 25.68
C GLU A 361 10.16 -14.07 24.85
N ALA A 362 11.02 -14.40 23.88
CA ALA A 362 11.62 -13.43 22.98
C ALA A 362 10.57 -12.65 22.14
N THR A 363 9.48 -13.32 21.73
CA THR A 363 8.38 -12.66 21.01
C THR A 363 7.64 -11.68 21.93
N CYS A 364 7.38 -12.03 23.17
CA CYS A 364 6.71 -11.14 24.14
C CYS A 364 7.49 -9.85 24.39
N GLU A 365 8.82 -9.94 24.49
CA GLU A 365 9.70 -8.78 24.58
C GLU A 365 9.55 -7.87 23.36
N LEU A 366 9.62 -8.46 22.14
CA LEU A 366 9.49 -7.70 20.90
C LEU A 366 8.08 -7.13 20.70
N LEU A 367 7.02 -7.80 21.17
CA LEU A 367 5.65 -7.30 21.09
C LEU A 367 5.45 -6.03 21.93
N GLY A 368 6.13 -5.89 23.05
CA GLY A 368 6.14 -4.65 23.84
C GLY A 368 6.68 -3.47 23.02
N LEU A 369 7.82 -3.68 22.36
CA LEU A 369 8.40 -2.68 21.46
C LEU A 369 7.56 -2.46 20.21
N ALA A 370 7.00 -3.52 19.62
CA ALA A 370 6.10 -3.44 18.47
C ALA A 370 4.84 -2.63 18.80
N GLY A 371 4.32 -2.69 20.03
CA GLY A 371 3.22 -1.83 20.45
C GLY A 371 3.56 -0.34 20.35
N LEU A 372 4.75 0.05 20.85
CA LEU A 372 5.21 1.45 20.75
C LEU A 372 5.52 1.84 19.30
N PHE A 373 6.14 0.94 18.53
CA PHE A 373 6.39 1.09 17.08
C PHE A 373 5.11 1.43 16.32
N GLN A 374 4.02 0.72 16.59
CA GLN A 374 2.73 0.91 15.92
C GLN A 374 2.19 2.33 16.00
N LEU A 375 2.38 3.01 17.14
CA LEU A 375 1.87 4.38 17.33
C LEU A 375 2.49 5.34 16.31
N PHE A 376 3.80 5.25 16.16
CA PHE A 376 4.54 6.11 15.23
C PHE A 376 4.36 5.68 13.77
N ASP A 377 4.17 4.38 13.52
CA ASP A 377 3.88 3.83 12.19
C ASP A 377 2.54 4.36 11.66
N GLY A 378 1.49 4.34 12.49
CA GLY A 378 0.19 4.92 12.13
C GLY A 378 0.27 6.43 11.82
N LEU A 379 1.04 7.19 12.62
CA LEU A 379 1.23 8.62 12.40
C LEU A 379 2.00 8.88 11.09
N GLN A 380 3.11 8.18 10.86
CA GLN A 380 3.92 8.31 9.66
C GLN A 380 3.13 7.96 8.40
N CYS A 381 2.40 6.84 8.42
CA CYS A 381 1.56 6.40 7.31
C CYS A 381 0.51 7.45 6.92
N ALA A 382 -0.20 8.00 7.94
CA ALA A 382 -1.23 9.02 7.74
C ALA A 382 -0.65 10.36 7.27
N ALA A 383 0.43 10.83 7.90
CA ALA A 383 1.09 12.08 7.52
C ALA A 383 1.68 12.02 6.10
N GLY A 384 2.30 10.87 5.75
CA GLY A 384 2.76 10.60 4.39
C GLY A 384 1.62 10.59 3.37
N ALA A 385 0.46 10.02 3.73
CA ALA A 385 -0.73 10.02 2.89
C ALA A 385 -1.30 11.42 2.68
N ALA A 386 -1.36 12.23 3.73
CA ALA A 386 -1.80 13.63 3.64
C ALA A 386 -0.89 14.44 2.70
N LEU A 387 0.44 14.28 2.78
CA LEU A 387 1.40 14.89 1.87
C LEU A 387 1.27 14.38 0.43
N ARG A 388 0.97 13.09 0.23
CA ARG A 388 0.64 12.55 -1.12
C ARG A 388 -0.60 13.22 -1.69
N GLY A 389 -1.63 13.47 -0.86
CA GLY A 389 -2.82 14.24 -1.26
C GLY A 389 -2.49 15.66 -1.74
N LEU A 390 -1.45 16.28 -1.18
CA LEU A 390 -0.89 17.57 -1.63
C LEU A 390 0.07 17.42 -2.82
N LYS A 391 0.42 16.20 -3.28
CA LYS A 391 1.49 15.90 -4.24
C LYS A 391 2.89 16.36 -3.79
N GLN A 392 3.10 16.59 -2.48
CA GLN A 392 4.41 16.93 -1.92
C GLN A 392 5.21 15.69 -1.54
N THR A 393 5.56 14.89 -2.55
CA THR A 393 6.17 13.57 -2.36
C THR A 393 7.70 13.59 -2.25
N ARG A 394 8.37 14.57 -2.88
CA ARG A 394 9.84 14.68 -2.85
C ARG A 394 10.39 14.87 -1.44
N LEU A 395 9.76 15.74 -0.66
CA LEU A 395 10.21 15.97 0.71
C LEU A 395 9.93 14.76 1.60
N ALA A 396 8.78 14.11 1.41
CA ALA A 396 8.47 12.87 2.13
C ALA A 396 9.56 11.81 1.88
N MET A 397 10.03 11.66 0.64
CA MET A 397 11.14 10.78 0.27
C MET A 397 12.43 11.12 1.03
N VAL A 398 12.79 12.41 1.08
CA VAL A 398 14.02 12.84 1.79
C VAL A 398 13.90 12.56 3.30
N VAL A 399 12.75 12.84 3.91
CA VAL A 399 12.49 12.55 5.33
C VAL A 399 12.60 11.04 5.60
N THR A 400 12.02 10.21 4.73
CA THR A 400 12.12 8.75 4.84
C THR A 400 13.56 8.28 4.72
N LEU A 401 14.32 8.78 3.74
CA LEU A 401 15.74 8.44 3.57
C LEU A 401 16.53 8.76 4.86
N LEU A 402 16.39 9.98 5.37
CA LEU A 402 17.12 10.40 6.56
C LEU A 402 16.71 9.60 7.80
N ALA A 403 15.41 9.41 8.01
CA ALA A 403 14.91 8.72 9.19
C ALA A 403 15.31 7.24 9.23
N TYR A 404 15.19 6.51 8.11
CA TYR A 404 15.42 5.06 8.11
C TYR A 404 16.89 4.70 7.86
N TRP A 405 17.54 5.35 6.89
CA TRP A 405 18.88 4.95 6.45
C TRP A 405 19.99 5.70 7.17
N VAL A 406 19.81 6.99 7.50
CA VAL A 406 20.84 7.78 8.17
C VAL A 406 20.74 7.65 9.69
N VAL A 407 19.53 7.57 10.24
CA VAL A 407 19.33 7.41 11.69
C VAL A 407 19.03 5.96 12.06
N GLY A 408 18.01 5.36 11.47
CA GLY A 408 17.46 4.07 11.88
C GLY A 408 18.43 2.92 11.77
N LEU A 409 18.98 2.69 10.59
CA LEU A 409 19.88 1.56 10.36
C LEU A 409 21.17 1.66 11.19
N PRO A 410 21.89 2.82 11.23
CA PRO A 410 23.06 2.95 12.07
C PRO A 410 22.76 2.82 13.57
N LEU A 411 21.64 3.41 14.05
CA LEU A 411 21.19 3.27 15.44
C LEU A 411 20.85 1.82 15.78
N GLY A 412 20.19 1.10 14.86
CA GLY A 412 19.85 -0.32 15.03
C GLY A 412 21.10 -1.20 15.13
N LEU A 413 22.11 -0.95 14.28
CA LEU A 413 23.40 -1.63 14.36
C LEU A 413 24.12 -1.33 15.66
N TRP A 414 24.12 -0.07 16.09
CA TRP A 414 24.78 0.33 17.35
C TRP A 414 24.09 -0.25 18.58
N LEU A 415 22.76 -0.16 18.68
CA LEU A 415 22.01 -0.72 19.80
C LEU A 415 21.97 -2.25 19.76
N GLY A 416 21.66 -2.84 18.61
CA GLY A 416 21.47 -4.27 18.46
C GLY A 416 22.77 -5.07 18.58
N LEU A 417 23.81 -4.67 17.86
CA LEU A 417 25.10 -5.37 17.84
C LEU A 417 26.13 -4.72 18.76
N GLY A 418 26.25 -3.39 18.76
CA GLY A 418 27.25 -2.68 19.52
C GLY A 418 26.99 -2.68 21.02
N ARG A 419 25.74 -2.51 21.44
CA ARG A 419 25.32 -2.54 22.88
C ARG A 419 24.83 -3.92 23.32
N GLY A 420 24.65 -4.85 22.39
CA GLY A 420 24.21 -6.20 22.72
C GLY A 420 22.70 -6.34 23.03
N TRP A 421 21.88 -5.36 22.64
CA TRP A 421 20.42 -5.45 22.85
C TRP A 421 19.73 -6.43 21.90
N GLY A 422 20.47 -7.05 20.96
CA GLY A 422 19.93 -8.02 20.04
C GLY A 422 18.81 -7.46 19.13
N ALA A 423 17.77 -8.22 18.91
CA ALA A 423 16.63 -7.82 18.09
C ALA A 423 15.90 -6.59 18.67
N ALA A 424 15.80 -6.46 20.00
CA ALA A 424 15.18 -5.32 20.68
C ALA A 424 15.84 -3.99 20.30
N GLY A 425 17.18 -3.97 20.11
CA GLY A 425 17.91 -2.79 19.67
C GLY A 425 17.49 -2.30 18.28
N PHE A 426 17.21 -3.20 17.35
CA PHE A 426 16.68 -2.85 16.02
C PHE A 426 15.25 -2.30 16.09
N TRP A 427 14.40 -2.90 16.93
CA TRP A 427 13.05 -2.39 17.15
C TRP A 427 13.03 -1.01 17.82
N ALA A 428 13.90 -0.76 18.78
CA ALA A 428 14.09 0.58 19.38
C ALA A 428 14.52 1.61 18.33
N ALA A 429 15.41 1.24 17.41
CA ALA A 429 15.82 2.09 16.31
C ALA A 429 14.68 2.35 15.29
N PHE A 430 13.84 1.37 15.00
CA PHE A 430 12.64 1.56 14.18
C PHE A 430 11.67 2.53 14.82
N ILE A 431 11.44 2.43 16.15
CA ILE A 431 10.60 3.37 16.89
C ILE A 431 11.13 4.80 16.73
N ALA A 432 12.43 5.01 16.92
CA ALA A 432 13.06 6.32 16.77
C ALA A 432 12.90 6.86 15.33
N SER A 433 13.14 6.01 14.33
CA SER A 433 13.01 6.38 12.91
C SER A 433 11.59 6.79 12.54
N LEU A 434 10.61 5.98 12.97
CA LEU A 434 9.19 6.25 12.73
C LEU A 434 8.70 7.49 13.45
N ALA A 435 9.18 7.73 14.67
CA ALA A 435 8.86 8.95 15.43
C ALA A 435 9.38 10.18 14.67
N ILE A 436 10.65 10.17 14.26
CA ILE A 436 11.26 11.26 13.49
C ILE A 436 10.48 11.48 12.18
N ALA A 437 10.24 10.41 11.42
CA ALA A 437 9.51 10.50 10.15
C ALA A 437 8.07 10.99 10.36
N GLY A 438 7.34 10.40 11.32
CA GLY A 438 5.94 10.72 11.61
C GLY A 438 5.75 12.19 12.00
N PHE A 439 6.54 12.68 12.96
CA PHE A 439 6.47 14.08 13.38
C PHE A 439 6.93 15.06 12.30
N ALA A 440 8.03 14.75 11.59
CA ALA A 440 8.53 15.59 10.52
C ALA A 440 7.51 15.71 9.37
N LEU A 441 6.89 14.60 8.95
CA LEU A 441 5.88 14.58 7.89
C LEU A 441 4.59 15.29 8.34
N ALA A 442 4.12 15.07 9.58
CA ALA A 442 2.95 15.74 10.13
C ALA A 442 3.16 17.26 10.21
N PHE A 443 4.30 17.69 10.74
CA PHE A 443 4.67 19.10 10.80
C PHE A 443 4.74 19.72 9.40
N ARG A 444 5.34 19.03 8.45
CA ARG A 444 5.44 19.49 7.08
C ARG A 444 4.08 19.61 6.41
N PHE A 445 3.19 18.63 6.63
CA PHE A 445 1.82 18.72 6.13
C PHE A 445 1.11 19.97 6.63
N LEU A 446 1.18 20.23 7.94
CA LEU A 446 0.54 21.41 8.55
C LEU A 446 1.08 22.72 7.97
N ARG A 447 2.41 22.84 7.85
CA ARG A 447 3.02 24.03 7.21
C ARG A 447 2.62 24.17 5.73
N ALA A 448 2.62 23.08 5.00
CA ALA A 448 2.31 23.10 3.57
C ALA A 448 0.85 23.51 3.32
N ILE A 449 -0.08 23.01 4.14
CA ILE A 449 -1.51 23.32 3.99
C ILE A 449 -1.84 24.76 4.43
N ASP A 450 -1.15 25.28 5.46
CA ASP A 450 -1.33 26.66 5.91
C ASP A 450 -0.83 27.68 4.86
N GLN A 451 0.16 27.30 4.05
CA GLN A 451 0.68 28.11 2.94
C GLN A 451 -0.05 27.85 1.62
N TRP A 452 -1.03 26.95 1.59
CA TRP A 452 -1.74 26.60 0.36
C TRP A 452 -2.66 27.75 -0.06
N PRO A 453 -2.60 28.23 -1.32
CA PRO A 453 -3.46 29.32 -1.77
C PRO A 453 -4.93 28.88 -1.67
N ALA A 454 -5.74 29.67 -0.97
CA ALA A 454 -7.18 29.54 -1.08
C ALA A 454 -7.60 29.94 -2.51
N ALA A 455 -8.56 29.21 -3.07
CA ALA A 455 -9.13 29.65 -4.33
C ALA A 455 -9.66 31.09 -4.15
N PRO A 456 -9.40 32.01 -5.10
CA PRO A 456 -10.05 33.32 -5.07
C PRO A 456 -11.56 33.06 -4.95
N ALA A 457 -12.23 33.80 -4.05
CA ALA A 457 -13.67 33.71 -3.93
C ALA A 457 -14.21 34.08 -5.32
N SER A 458 -14.50 33.06 -6.14
CA SER A 458 -15.11 33.29 -7.45
C SER A 458 -16.44 33.94 -7.15
N GLU A 459 -16.64 35.14 -7.72
CA GLU A 459 -17.94 35.80 -7.80
C GLU A 459 -18.98 34.71 -8.04
N ALA A 460 -19.85 34.49 -7.07
CA ALA A 460 -20.99 33.64 -7.24
C ALA A 460 -21.69 34.15 -8.53
N PRO A 461 -21.98 33.28 -9.52
CA PRO A 461 -22.75 33.75 -10.64
C PRO A 461 -24.02 34.36 -10.06
N ALA A 462 -24.18 35.67 -10.20
CA ALA A 462 -25.37 36.37 -9.85
C ALA A 462 -26.52 35.62 -10.52
N LEU A 463 -27.31 34.92 -9.72
CA LEU A 463 -28.61 34.41 -10.14
C LEU A 463 -29.38 35.66 -10.63
N SER A 464 -29.26 35.94 -11.92
CA SER A 464 -30.12 36.90 -12.58
C SER A 464 -31.55 36.36 -12.42
N ALA A 465 -32.22 36.86 -11.40
CA ALA A 465 -33.64 36.82 -11.31
C ALA A 465 -34.21 37.64 -12.50
N SER A 466 -34.45 36.96 -13.59
CA SER A 466 -35.35 37.42 -14.65
C SER A 466 -36.41 36.33 -14.80
N VAL A 467 -37.41 36.40 -13.96
CA VAL A 467 -38.74 35.90 -14.28
C VAL A 467 -39.40 37.01 -15.09
N PRO A 468 -39.71 36.82 -16.36
CA PRO A 468 -40.57 37.72 -17.09
C PRO A 468 -42.04 37.47 -16.72
N PRO A 469 -42.92 38.46 -16.86
CA PRO A 469 -44.28 38.46 -16.34
C PRO A 469 -45.20 37.48 -17.05
#